data_3040a6008df1ff5a3945f51b5a221985
#
_entry.id   3040a6008df1ff5a3945f51b5a221985
#
_cell.length_a   1.000
_cell.length_b   1.000
_cell.length_c   1.000
_cell.angle_alpha   90.00
_cell.angle_beta   90.00
_cell.angle_gamma   90.00
#
_symmetry.space_group_name_H-M   'P 1'
#
loop_
_entity.id
_entity.type
_entity.pdbx_description
1 polymer ?
#
loop_
_entity_poly.entity_id
_entity_poly.type
_entity_poly.pdbx_seq_one_letter_code
_entity_poly.pdbx_strand_id
1 'polypeptide(L)'
;MANVTSAIGGSIPNPSFNDVYAFLTDSKRHDALVKYRRMGKERMAKTPFVMCVRSSMLRYLKGLAKLMSFNDGLLVYSMWSGYQQQPTMSRFIKECEDMGLRSVTLHTSGHADPDTIRVLIDKVHPTEIIPVHTENAGWFDAQSN
;
A
#
# COMPACT_ATOMS: atom_id res chain seq x y z
N MET A 1 -12.30 -5.59 -3.65
CA MET A 1 -11.15 -5.13 -4.46
C MET A 1 -10.92 -6.02 -5.68
N ALA A 2 -10.61 -7.31 -5.53
CA ALA A 2 -10.30 -8.20 -6.67
C ALA A 2 -11.28 -8.13 -7.84
N ASN A 3 -12.60 -8.07 -7.58
CA ASN A 3 -13.61 -7.96 -8.64
C ASN A 3 -13.58 -6.59 -9.34
N VAL A 4 -13.28 -5.51 -8.62
CA VAL A 4 -13.20 -4.15 -9.19
C VAL A 4 -11.97 -4.04 -10.08
N THR A 5 -10.80 -4.48 -9.62
CA THR A 5 -9.58 -4.43 -10.43
C THR A 5 -9.67 -5.33 -11.67
N SER A 6 -10.33 -6.48 -11.58
CA SER A 6 -10.59 -7.35 -12.74
C SER A 6 -11.55 -6.71 -13.75
N ALA A 7 -12.50 -5.90 -13.30
CA ALA A 7 -13.47 -5.23 -14.19
C ALA A 7 -12.85 -4.00 -14.92
N ILE A 8 -11.92 -3.30 -14.28
CA ILE A 8 -11.26 -2.14 -14.87
C ILE A 8 -10.28 -2.57 -15.97
N GLY A 9 -9.63 -3.74 -15.83
CA GLY A 9 -8.63 -4.23 -16.78
C GLY A 9 -7.35 -3.40 -16.81
N GLY A 10 -6.63 -3.45 -17.92
CA GLY A 10 -5.44 -2.64 -18.16
C GLY A 10 -4.18 -3.10 -17.41
N SER A 11 -3.28 -2.17 -17.13
CA SER A 11 -1.97 -2.42 -16.50
C SER A 11 -2.00 -2.53 -14.98
N ILE A 12 -3.16 -2.38 -14.35
CA ILE A 12 -3.29 -2.52 -12.90
C ILE A 12 -3.21 -4.00 -12.52
N PRO A 13 -2.27 -4.40 -11.64
CA PRO A 13 -2.17 -5.78 -11.18
C PRO A 13 -3.49 -6.27 -10.58
N ASN A 14 -4.00 -7.38 -11.10
CA ASN A 14 -5.26 -7.98 -10.65
C ASN A 14 -5.16 -9.51 -10.65
N PRO A 15 -6.09 -10.22 -9.99
CA PRO A 15 -6.03 -11.69 -9.87
C PRO A 15 -6.08 -12.48 -11.17
N SER A 16 -6.39 -11.85 -12.32
CA SER A 16 -6.36 -12.52 -13.63
C SER A 16 -4.95 -12.58 -14.24
N PHE A 17 -4.00 -11.80 -13.76
CA PHE A 17 -2.62 -11.81 -14.23
C PHE A 17 -1.92 -13.11 -13.82
N ASN A 18 -1.00 -13.57 -14.68
CA ASN A 18 -0.34 -14.87 -14.51
C ASN A 18 0.43 -15.01 -13.19
N ASP A 19 1.03 -13.93 -12.71
CA ASP A 19 1.88 -13.92 -11.51
C ASP A 19 1.18 -13.36 -10.28
N VAL A 20 -0.14 -13.11 -10.37
CA VAL A 20 -0.95 -12.64 -9.25
C VAL A 20 -1.77 -13.79 -8.66
N TYR A 21 -1.66 -13.97 -7.35
CA TYR A 21 -2.29 -15.06 -6.61
C TYR A 21 -3.13 -14.50 -5.46
N ALA A 22 -4.25 -15.16 -5.17
CA ALA A 22 -5.03 -14.89 -3.97
C ALA A 22 -4.45 -15.70 -2.81
N PHE A 23 -4.12 -15.00 -1.71
CA PHE A 23 -3.78 -15.64 -0.43
C PHE A 23 -5.03 -15.64 0.45
N LEU A 24 -5.52 -16.83 0.76
CA LEU A 24 -6.73 -16.98 1.57
C LEU A 24 -6.39 -16.92 3.05
N THR A 25 -6.88 -15.88 3.68
CA THR A 25 -6.71 -15.65 5.12
C THR A 25 -7.99 -15.91 5.93
N ASP A 26 -9.13 -16.03 5.24
CA ASP A 26 -10.43 -16.16 5.89
C ASP A 26 -11.35 -17.12 5.11
N SER A 27 -11.94 -18.10 5.79
CA SER A 27 -12.91 -19.04 5.24
C SER A 27 -14.18 -18.36 4.73
N LYS A 28 -14.59 -17.24 5.34
CA LYS A 28 -15.82 -16.50 4.96
C LYS A 28 -15.75 -15.87 3.55
N ARG A 29 -14.55 -15.70 3.00
CA ARG A 29 -14.33 -15.14 1.65
C ARG A 29 -13.87 -16.19 0.65
N HIS A 30 -13.89 -17.45 1.04
CA HIS A 30 -13.44 -18.55 0.19
C HIS A 30 -14.13 -18.54 -1.17
N ASP A 31 -15.44 -18.47 -1.18
CA ASP A 31 -16.24 -18.56 -2.41
C ASP A 31 -15.97 -17.40 -3.39
N ALA A 32 -15.71 -16.21 -2.86
CA ALA A 32 -15.37 -15.05 -3.69
C ALA A 32 -13.98 -15.16 -4.35
N LEU A 33 -13.09 -15.94 -3.78
CA LEU A 33 -11.70 -16.06 -4.23
C LEU A 33 -11.37 -17.41 -4.86
N VAL A 34 -12.30 -18.37 -4.83
CA VAL A 34 -12.10 -19.73 -5.37
C VAL A 34 -11.78 -19.74 -6.87
N LYS A 35 -12.32 -18.78 -7.61
CA LYS A 35 -12.09 -18.61 -9.05
C LYS A 35 -10.70 -18.10 -9.43
N TYR A 36 -9.95 -17.56 -8.46
CA TYR A 36 -8.60 -17.03 -8.71
C TYR A 36 -7.54 -18.08 -8.36
N ARG A 37 -6.35 -17.94 -8.96
CA ARG A 37 -5.19 -18.75 -8.58
C ARG A 37 -4.86 -18.49 -7.12
N ARG A 38 -4.54 -19.55 -6.41
CA ARG A 38 -4.25 -19.50 -4.97
C ARG A 38 -2.81 -19.90 -4.70
N MET A 39 -2.22 -19.26 -3.70
CA MET A 39 -0.90 -19.62 -3.19
C MET A 39 -1.03 -20.06 -1.74
N GLY A 40 -0.63 -21.27 -1.43
CA GLY A 40 -0.56 -21.81 -0.08
C GLY A 40 0.75 -21.40 0.61
N LYS A 41 0.79 -21.55 1.93
CA LYS A 41 1.93 -21.16 2.78
C LYS A 41 3.21 -21.90 2.43
N GLU A 42 3.12 -23.19 2.12
CA GLU A 42 4.25 -24.04 1.77
C GLU A 42 4.91 -23.61 0.46
N ARG A 43 4.12 -23.14 -0.51
CA ARG A 43 4.63 -22.59 -1.76
C ARG A 43 5.26 -21.23 -1.53
N MET A 44 4.63 -20.38 -0.72
CA MET A 44 5.20 -19.07 -0.35
C MET A 44 6.56 -19.22 0.32
N ALA A 45 6.72 -20.20 1.20
CA ALA A 45 7.99 -20.45 1.88
C ALA A 45 9.14 -20.85 0.94
N LYS A 46 8.86 -21.22 -0.30
CA LYS A 46 9.84 -21.70 -1.29
C LYS A 46 10.01 -20.77 -2.49
N THR A 47 9.26 -19.67 -2.55
CA THR A 47 9.23 -18.81 -3.74
C THR A 47 9.29 -17.35 -3.30
N PRO A 48 10.14 -16.51 -3.90
CA PRO A 48 10.08 -15.07 -3.69
C PRO A 48 8.69 -14.53 -4.04
N PHE A 49 8.17 -13.62 -3.22
CA PHE A 49 6.85 -13.03 -3.43
C PHE A 49 6.78 -11.58 -2.95
N VAL A 50 5.84 -10.84 -3.49
CA VAL A 50 5.38 -9.56 -2.97
C VAL A 50 3.94 -9.73 -2.49
N MET A 51 3.61 -9.22 -1.32
CA MET A 51 2.29 -9.35 -0.73
C MET A 51 1.77 -8.00 -0.21
N CYS A 52 0.56 -7.63 -0.62
CA CYS A 52 -0.14 -6.51 -0.01
C CYS A 52 -0.67 -6.91 1.36
N VAL A 53 -0.22 -6.22 2.40
CA VAL A 53 -0.59 -6.52 3.78
C VAL A 53 -1.32 -5.37 4.47
N ARG A 54 -2.07 -5.70 5.50
CA ARG A 54 -2.73 -4.77 6.42
C ARG A 54 -2.41 -5.17 7.85
N SER A 55 -2.51 -4.23 8.79
CA SER A 55 -2.27 -4.51 10.21
C SER A 55 -3.12 -5.67 10.77
N SER A 56 -4.34 -5.83 10.27
CA SER A 56 -5.22 -6.97 10.63
C SER A 56 -4.69 -8.33 10.18
N MET A 57 -3.69 -8.38 9.31
CA MET A 57 -3.08 -9.63 8.81
C MET A 57 -1.88 -10.09 9.65
N LEU A 58 -1.53 -9.38 10.71
CA LEU A 58 -0.36 -9.70 11.55
C LEU A 58 -0.33 -11.16 12.00
N ARG A 59 -1.48 -11.73 12.41
CA ARG A 59 -1.58 -13.15 12.80
C ARG A 59 -1.14 -14.12 11.69
N TYR A 60 -1.37 -13.76 10.42
CA TYR A 60 -0.99 -14.58 9.27
C TYR A 60 0.49 -14.47 8.97
N LEU A 61 1.06 -13.25 9.10
CA LEU A 61 2.50 -13.04 9.00
C LEU A 61 3.25 -13.83 10.07
N LYS A 62 2.77 -13.80 11.31
CA LYS A 62 3.33 -14.67 12.40
C LYS A 62 3.20 -16.15 12.07
N GLY A 63 2.14 -16.56 11.38
CA GLY A 63 1.98 -17.94 10.92
C GLY A 63 2.94 -18.32 9.80
N LEU A 64 3.27 -17.39 8.89
CA LEU A 64 4.26 -17.56 7.84
C LEU A 64 5.68 -17.58 8.41
N ALA A 65 5.99 -16.73 9.39
CA ALA A 65 7.29 -16.65 10.04
C ALA A 65 7.70 -17.97 10.74
N LYS A 66 6.73 -18.86 11.03
CA LYS A 66 7.01 -20.23 11.53
C LYS A 66 7.47 -21.19 10.43
N LEU A 67 7.23 -20.88 9.17
CA LEU A 67 7.53 -21.75 8.03
C LEU A 67 8.69 -21.24 7.20
N MET A 68 9.02 -19.94 7.30
CA MET A 68 10.08 -19.29 6.54
C MET A 68 10.71 -18.16 7.34
N SER A 69 11.97 -17.85 7.08
CA SER A 69 12.62 -16.65 7.60
C SER A 69 12.15 -15.43 6.82
N PHE A 70 11.94 -14.32 7.51
CA PHE A 70 11.72 -13.00 6.93
C PHE A 70 13.01 -12.15 6.90
N ASN A 71 14.14 -12.71 7.33
CA ASN A 71 15.43 -12.03 7.22
C ASN A 71 15.67 -11.62 5.77
N ASP A 72 16.20 -10.41 5.57
CA ASP A 72 16.39 -9.77 4.26
C ASP A 72 15.08 -9.39 3.52
N GLY A 73 13.92 -9.67 4.12
CA GLY A 73 12.64 -9.21 3.61
C GLY A 73 12.43 -7.71 3.84
N LEU A 74 11.55 -7.13 3.02
CA LEU A 74 11.24 -5.70 3.05
C LEU A 74 9.76 -5.47 3.34
N LEU A 75 9.48 -4.65 4.35
CA LEU A 75 8.16 -4.04 4.58
C LEU A 75 8.14 -2.64 3.97
N VAL A 76 7.46 -2.49 2.84
CA VAL A 76 7.27 -1.18 2.22
C VAL A 76 6.02 -0.52 2.77
N TYR A 77 6.19 0.55 3.51
CA TYR A 77 5.10 1.40 3.97
C TYR A 77 4.83 2.50 2.96
N SER A 78 3.67 2.46 2.30
CA SER A 78 3.33 3.34 1.17
C SER A 78 2.20 4.33 1.49
N MET A 79 1.77 4.44 2.75
CA MET A 79 0.79 5.43 3.18
C MET A 79 1.48 6.67 3.75
N TRP A 80 0.71 7.72 3.99
CA TRP A 80 1.22 8.93 4.65
C TRP A 80 1.90 8.61 6.00
N SER A 81 3.10 9.18 6.20
CA SER A 81 3.96 8.87 7.35
C SER A 81 3.32 9.18 8.71
N GLY A 82 2.41 10.16 8.78
CA GLY A 82 1.70 10.49 10.01
C GLY A 82 0.89 9.32 10.58
N TYR A 83 0.42 8.39 9.75
CA TYR A 83 -0.28 7.19 10.24
C TYR A 83 0.65 6.17 10.92
N GLN A 84 1.96 6.23 10.68
CA GLN A 84 2.92 5.32 11.33
C GLN A 84 2.94 5.53 12.85
N GLN A 85 2.65 6.75 13.31
CA GLN A 85 2.62 7.10 14.73
C GLN A 85 1.36 6.59 15.45
N GLN A 86 0.34 6.15 14.72
CA GLN A 86 -0.85 5.56 15.32
C GLN A 86 -0.50 4.23 16.03
N PRO A 87 -0.98 4.00 17.25
CA PRO A 87 -0.59 2.82 18.05
C PRO A 87 -0.73 1.48 17.33
N THR A 88 -1.78 1.31 16.54
CA THR A 88 -2.02 0.07 15.77
C THR A 88 -0.98 -0.12 14.68
N MET A 89 -0.60 0.95 13.97
CA MET A 89 0.36 0.88 12.87
C MET A 89 1.78 0.75 13.39
N SER A 90 2.15 1.56 14.39
CA SER A 90 3.45 1.48 15.05
C SER A 90 3.70 0.07 15.60
N ARG A 91 2.71 -0.52 16.27
CA ARG A 91 2.80 -1.90 16.75
C ARG A 91 2.94 -2.89 15.59
N PHE A 92 2.19 -2.73 14.51
CA PHE A 92 2.27 -3.61 13.34
C PHE A 92 3.66 -3.60 12.71
N ILE A 93 4.23 -2.40 12.49
CA ILE A 93 5.58 -2.23 11.93
C ILE A 93 6.61 -2.90 12.84
N LYS A 94 6.58 -2.60 14.14
CA LYS A 94 7.49 -3.18 15.12
C LYS A 94 7.42 -4.73 15.12
N GLU A 95 6.24 -5.30 15.12
CA GLU A 95 6.06 -6.75 15.09
C GLU A 95 6.59 -7.37 13.78
N CYS A 96 6.53 -6.64 12.66
CA CYS A 96 7.13 -7.07 11.40
C CYS A 96 8.67 -7.03 11.46
N GLU A 97 9.24 -6.00 12.08
CA GLU A 97 10.68 -5.87 12.30
C GLU A 97 11.19 -6.95 13.25
N ASP A 98 10.47 -7.25 14.34
CA ASP A 98 10.77 -8.32 15.26
C ASP A 98 10.76 -9.72 14.59
N MET A 99 10.06 -9.86 13.46
CA MET A 99 10.09 -11.08 12.62
C MET A 99 11.23 -11.09 11.58
N GLY A 100 12.06 -10.04 11.51
CA GLY A 100 13.22 -9.93 10.62
C GLY A 100 13.02 -9.10 9.36
N LEU A 101 11.86 -8.47 9.17
CA LEU A 101 11.63 -7.55 8.06
C LEU A 101 12.33 -6.21 8.30
N ARG A 102 12.92 -5.64 7.26
CA ARG A 102 13.39 -4.24 7.29
C ARG A 102 12.27 -3.33 6.78
N SER A 103 11.87 -2.33 7.56
CA SER A 103 10.87 -1.36 7.12
C SER A 103 11.49 -0.21 6.34
N VAL A 104 10.80 0.22 5.29
CA VAL A 104 11.10 1.44 4.52
C VAL A 104 9.81 2.18 4.21
N THR A 105 9.87 3.50 4.23
CA THR A 105 8.75 4.35 3.83
C THR A 105 8.97 4.82 2.40
N LEU A 106 8.05 4.45 1.51
CA LEU A 106 7.99 4.91 0.12
C LEU A 106 6.57 5.40 -0.11
N HIS A 107 6.35 6.69 0.09
CA HIS A 107 5.05 7.30 -0.13
C HIS A 107 5.10 8.11 -1.42
N THR A 108 4.29 7.70 -2.39
CA THR A 108 3.92 8.54 -3.53
C THR A 108 2.53 9.06 -3.24
N SER A 109 2.43 10.36 -2.96
CA SER A 109 1.13 11.02 -2.82
C SER A 109 0.34 10.85 -4.12
N GLY A 110 -0.95 10.57 -4.01
CA GLY A 110 -1.87 10.70 -5.14
C GLY A 110 -2.21 12.17 -5.47
N HIS A 111 -1.61 13.10 -4.74
CA HIS A 111 -1.76 14.54 -4.96
C HIS A 111 -0.72 15.03 -5.97
N ALA A 112 -1.02 16.13 -6.65
CA ALA A 112 -0.08 16.77 -7.54
C ALA A 112 1.13 17.31 -6.74
N ASP A 113 2.33 17.23 -7.32
CA ASP A 113 3.51 17.85 -6.78
C ASP A 113 3.47 19.39 -6.94
N PRO A 114 4.29 20.15 -6.21
CA PRO A 114 4.30 21.60 -6.26
C PRO A 114 4.51 22.18 -7.66
N ASP A 115 5.33 21.55 -8.50
CA ASP A 115 5.61 22.04 -9.85
C ASP A 115 4.40 21.86 -10.76
N THR A 116 3.70 20.74 -10.65
CA THR A 116 2.42 20.52 -11.35
C THR A 116 1.37 21.54 -10.92
N ILE A 117 1.29 21.87 -9.63
CA ILE A 117 0.36 22.89 -9.12
C ILE A 117 0.73 24.27 -9.66
N ARG A 118 2.02 24.65 -9.71
CA ARG A 118 2.47 25.90 -10.33
C ARG A 118 2.03 26.00 -11.79
N VAL A 119 2.30 24.97 -12.59
CA VAL A 119 1.89 24.93 -14.00
C VAL A 119 0.39 25.12 -14.15
N LEU A 120 -0.42 24.55 -13.23
CA LEU A 120 -1.86 24.75 -13.24
C LEU A 120 -2.24 26.19 -12.92
N ILE A 121 -1.67 26.80 -11.86
CA ILE A 121 -1.88 28.20 -11.48
C ILE A 121 -1.51 29.14 -12.63
N ASP A 122 -0.34 28.92 -13.24
CA ASP A 122 0.18 29.69 -14.36
C ASP A 122 -0.70 29.61 -15.63
N LYS A 123 -1.40 28.50 -15.83
CA LYS A 123 -2.31 28.33 -16.98
C LYS A 123 -3.71 28.88 -16.73
N VAL A 124 -4.18 28.78 -15.51
CA VAL A 124 -5.57 29.13 -15.15
C VAL A 124 -5.69 30.61 -14.77
N HIS A 125 -4.61 31.23 -14.26
CA HIS A 125 -4.61 32.59 -13.70
C HIS A 125 -5.78 32.83 -12.75
N PRO A 126 -5.92 32.04 -11.66
CA PRO A 126 -7.07 32.17 -10.77
C PRO A 126 -7.04 33.50 -10.03
N THR A 127 -8.21 34.08 -9.79
CA THR A 127 -8.36 35.31 -9.00
C THR A 127 -8.17 35.05 -7.50
N GLU A 128 -8.39 33.83 -7.06
CA GLU A 128 -8.24 33.41 -5.67
C GLU A 128 -7.80 31.96 -5.63
N ILE A 129 -6.89 31.62 -4.69
CA ILE A 129 -6.44 30.26 -4.41
C ILE A 129 -6.83 29.91 -2.99
N ILE A 130 -7.65 28.87 -2.83
CA ILE A 130 -8.07 28.36 -1.52
C ILE A 130 -7.39 27.01 -1.30
N PRO A 131 -6.31 26.94 -0.48
CA PRO A 131 -5.64 25.69 -0.21
C PRO A 131 -6.49 24.82 0.71
N VAL A 132 -6.78 23.58 0.27
CA VAL A 132 -7.56 22.62 1.01
C VAL A 132 -6.75 21.34 1.15
N HIS A 133 -6.81 20.70 2.32
CA HIS A 133 -6.16 19.40 2.57
C HIS A 133 -4.64 19.43 2.33
N THR A 134 -3.97 20.46 2.84
CA THR A 134 -2.52 20.64 2.76
C THR A 134 -1.92 20.91 4.14
N GLU A 135 -0.67 20.47 4.35
CA GLU A 135 0.10 20.79 5.55
C GLU A 135 0.86 22.13 5.43
N ASN A 136 0.97 22.67 4.20
CA ASN A 136 1.70 23.91 3.92
C ASN A 136 0.81 24.88 3.11
N ALA A 137 -0.20 25.42 3.76
CA ALA A 137 -1.09 26.43 3.15
C ALA A 137 -0.34 27.70 2.76
N GLY A 138 0.64 28.14 3.55
CA GLY A 138 1.44 29.34 3.29
C GLY A 138 2.29 29.31 2.01
N TRP A 139 2.52 28.12 1.42
CA TRP A 139 3.16 28.02 0.12
C TRP A 139 2.34 28.70 -0.99
N PHE A 140 1.02 28.69 -0.88
CA PHE A 140 0.11 29.28 -1.85
C PHE A 140 0.09 30.82 -1.78
N ASP A 141 0.43 31.42 -0.65
CA ASP A 141 0.51 32.88 -0.51
C ASP A 141 1.53 33.49 -1.49
N ALA A 142 2.62 32.77 -1.73
CA ALA A 142 3.66 33.16 -2.68
C ALA A 142 3.28 32.95 -4.16
N GLN A 143 2.16 32.27 -4.44
CA GLN A 143 1.66 32.03 -5.79
C GLN A 143 0.50 32.98 -6.17
N SER A 144 0.01 33.75 -5.22
CA SER A 144 -1.09 34.72 -5.40
C SER A 144 -0.48 36.08 -5.77
N ASN A 145 -0.27 36.36 -7.05
CA ASN A 145 0.12 37.67 -7.59
C ASN A 145 -0.90 38.13 -8.64
#